data_af936a376ff924eac51a99ae6cee56c0
#
_entry.id   af936a376ff924eac51a99ae6cee56c0
#
_cell.length_a   1.000
_cell.length_b   1.000
_cell.length_c   1.000
_cell.angle_alpha   90.00
_cell.angle_beta   90.00
_cell.angle_gamma   90.00
#
_symmetry.space_group_name_H-M   'P 1'
#
loop_
_entity.id
_entity.type
_entity.pdbx_description
1 polymer ?
#
loop_
_entity_poly.entity_id
_entity_poly.type
_entity_poly.pdbx_seq_one_letter_code
_entity_poly.pdbx_strand_id
1 'polypeptide(L)'
;MIKKLTIIAAAACAMCAAHSAEIKFDENSEIFENPGQGFSSYSLGFRTDTKVNYGAGYFRFEWAKLQPVEGSYNWEPIDKALEFFSKNGLPFYFRIMCTNYHGDGKYSTPQWVFLKGAKSHEFKGMKYKTPDGGTSDVHISAYFDDPIFMEEHEKFIKALAARYDGDPRLGGLDLGSFGNWGEWHCTSMGLKNPNMYGFETRKKYADMYLKNFKKSDIFFMTDDHEVLKYALGNKKKARVGLRRDGIGSPWHFGRWIGKPPYDKIERMADVWKDKPIFFEFYGDVKMLHKNKWDIVYSCEWILKNHVSLVNEIPLHPQLISDDKERAALDDVCRYAGARLVPEKAEVSYADGKLEVSIEGENKGVARIHLPYRMKYELRDSSGKVVFDMLSSQDPRKLLPGKFKFTDSMRVSLKPNETYSLSLRIFHTKKIFRDFKFAVKNLTEDGSLDLGKISGK
;
A
#
# COMPACT_ATOMS: atom_id res chain seq x y z
N MET A 1 50.36 -57.05 -51.39
CA MET A 1 49.40 -57.15 -50.28
C MET A 1 49.69 -55.95 -49.33
N ILE A 2 48.96 -54.86 -49.47
CA ILE A 2 49.14 -53.69 -48.68
C ILE A 2 48.04 -53.67 -47.57
N LYS A 3 48.47 -53.82 -46.32
CA LYS A 3 47.54 -53.73 -45.16
C LYS A 3 47.20 -52.27 -44.89
N LYS A 4 45.94 -51.95 -45.07
CA LYS A 4 45.38 -50.65 -44.61
C LYS A 4 45.25 -50.66 -43.09
N LEU A 5 45.95 -49.74 -42.42
CA LEU A 5 45.74 -49.42 -41.01
C LEU A 5 44.58 -48.41 -40.91
N THR A 6 43.49 -48.85 -40.28
CA THR A 6 42.38 -47.95 -39.96
C THR A 6 42.63 -47.35 -38.57
N ILE A 7 42.92 -46.04 -38.53
CA ILE A 7 43.00 -45.28 -37.25
C ILE A 7 41.58 -44.88 -36.85
N ILE A 8 41.08 -45.48 -35.78
CA ILE A 8 39.86 -45.06 -35.14
C ILE A 8 40.22 -43.88 -34.20
N ALA A 9 39.87 -42.68 -34.59
CA ALA A 9 39.96 -41.51 -33.72
C ALA A 9 38.74 -41.58 -32.75
N ALA A 10 38.98 -41.94 -31.51
CA ALA A 10 38.01 -41.80 -30.44
C ALA A 10 37.88 -40.32 -30.09
N ALA A 11 36.82 -39.67 -30.54
CA ALA A 11 36.42 -38.37 -30.06
C ALA A 11 35.97 -38.49 -28.59
N ALA A 12 36.84 -38.13 -27.67
CA ALA A 12 36.49 -37.92 -26.28
C ALA A 12 35.54 -36.72 -26.19
N CYS A 13 34.25 -36.98 -26.12
CA CYS A 13 33.25 -35.98 -25.78
C CYS A 13 33.49 -35.59 -24.31
N ALA A 14 34.21 -34.49 -24.06
CA ALA A 14 34.28 -33.93 -22.70
C ALA A 14 32.88 -33.51 -22.32
N MET A 15 32.20 -34.35 -21.54
CA MET A 15 30.98 -33.94 -20.85
C MET A 15 31.37 -32.82 -19.91
N CYS A 16 31.10 -31.58 -20.29
CA CYS A 16 31.13 -30.45 -19.36
C CYS A 16 30.12 -30.78 -18.25
N ALA A 17 30.62 -31.16 -17.08
CA ALA A 17 29.76 -31.45 -15.95
C ALA A 17 29.04 -30.15 -15.58
N ALA A 18 27.73 -30.08 -15.86
CA ALA A 18 26.89 -28.95 -15.47
C ALA A 18 26.91 -28.79 -13.95
N HIS A 19 27.08 -27.57 -13.47
CA HIS A 19 26.77 -27.29 -12.06
C HIS A 19 25.25 -27.26 -11.96
N SER A 20 24.65 -28.12 -11.15
CA SER A 20 23.22 -28.10 -10.83
C SER A 20 23.06 -28.23 -9.32
N ALA A 21 22.34 -27.30 -8.73
CA ALA A 21 22.04 -27.32 -7.30
C ALA A 21 20.53 -27.13 -7.08
N GLU A 22 19.97 -27.95 -6.21
CA GLU A 22 18.63 -27.74 -5.65
C GLU A 22 18.79 -27.09 -4.26
N ILE A 23 18.08 -26.03 -4.04
CA ILE A 23 18.07 -25.28 -2.77
C ILE A 23 16.66 -25.30 -2.23
N LYS A 24 16.50 -25.74 -0.99
CA LYS A 24 15.23 -25.68 -0.25
C LYS A 24 15.28 -24.54 0.73
N PHE A 25 14.16 -23.86 0.90
CA PHE A 25 14.04 -22.72 1.77
C PHE A 25 13.10 -23.02 2.94
N ASP A 26 13.52 -22.64 4.14
CA ASP A 26 12.67 -22.66 5.32
C ASP A 26 11.92 -21.35 5.44
N GLU A 27 10.61 -21.42 5.62
CA GLU A 27 9.83 -20.22 5.93
C GLU A 27 10.30 -19.56 7.23
N ASN A 28 10.42 -18.26 7.22
CA ASN A 28 10.62 -17.45 8.41
C ASN A 28 9.27 -16.92 8.90
N SER A 29 8.88 -17.26 10.13
CA SER A 29 7.62 -16.84 10.75
C SER A 29 7.60 -15.38 11.22
N GLU A 30 8.74 -14.68 11.15
CA GLU A 30 8.81 -13.27 11.54
C GLU A 30 7.90 -12.37 10.72
N ILE A 31 7.56 -11.24 11.32
CA ILE A 31 6.81 -10.17 10.66
C ILE A 31 7.82 -9.22 9.99
N PHE A 32 7.76 -9.13 8.67
CA PHE A 32 8.63 -8.24 7.91
C PHE A 32 7.98 -6.88 7.67
N GLU A 33 8.76 -5.81 7.84
CA GLU A 33 8.33 -4.44 7.54
C GLU A 33 8.48 -4.14 6.04
N ASN A 34 7.75 -4.83 5.21
CA ASN A 34 7.74 -4.62 3.77
C ASN A 34 6.92 -3.37 3.41
N PRO A 35 7.43 -2.47 2.53
CA PRO A 35 6.74 -1.24 2.19
C PRO A 35 5.42 -1.45 1.47
N GLY A 36 4.42 -0.62 1.81
CA GLY A 36 3.11 -0.62 1.17
C GLY A 36 2.15 -1.69 1.69
N GLN A 37 2.44 -2.29 2.85
CA GLN A 37 1.58 -3.31 3.47
C GLN A 37 1.70 -3.34 5.00
N GLY A 38 0.77 -4.03 5.68
CA GLY A 38 0.70 -4.05 7.14
C GLY A 38 0.04 -2.79 7.69
N PHE A 39 0.60 -2.20 8.73
CA PHE A 39 0.05 -1.01 9.37
C PHE A 39 0.64 0.29 8.81
N SER A 40 -0.15 1.36 8.84
CA SER A 40 0.33 2.71 8.56
C SER A 40 0.45 3.52 9.84
N SER A 41 1.58 4.20 10.03
CA SER A 41 1.78 5.13 11.14
C SER A 41 1.04 6.44 10.90
N TYR A 42 0.42 6.97 11.97
CA TYR A 42 -0.30 8.25 11.96
C TYR A 42 0.52 9.38 12.63
N SER A 43 1.84 9.24 12.69
CA SER A 43 2.74 10.25 13.27
C SER A 43 4.07 10.33 12.54
N LEU A 44 4.78 11.44 12.67
CA LEU A 44 6.19 11.56 12.26
C LEU A 44 7.08 10.85 13.30
N GLY A 45 6.92 9.52 13.38
CA GLY A 45 7.58 8.61 14.29
C GLY A 45 6.93 7.24 14.23
N PHE A 46 7.63 6.23 14.71
CA PHE A 46 7.13 4.86 14.79
C PHE A 46 6.97 4.50 16.26
N ARG A 47 5.77 4.09 16.62
CA ARG A 47 5.44 3.69 17.98
C ARG A 47 5.85 2.24 18.19
N THR A 48 6.79 2.01 19.08
CA THR A 48 7.28 0.66 19.43
C THR A 48 6.34 -0.09 20.38
N ASP A 49 5.55 0.64 21.17
CA ASP A 49 4.59 0.08 22.12
C ASP A 49 3.41 -0.62 21.42
N THR A 50 3.10 -0.28 20.18
CA THR A 50 2.01 -0.89 19.40
C THR A 50 2.29 -2.34 18.99
N LYS A 51 3.55 -2.72 18.87
CA LYS A 51 4.01 -4.04 18.42
C LYS A 51 3.41 -4.44 17.05
N VAL A 52 3.22 -3.46 16.16
CA VAL A 52 2.83 -3.69 14.76
C VAL A 52 3.95 -3.31 13.82
N ASN A 53 3.95 -3.89 12.61
CA ASN A 53 4.87 -3.51 11.55
C ASN A 53 4.33 -2.30 10.78
N TYR A 54 5.15 -1.28 10.62
CA TYR A 54 4.80 -0.14 9.80
C TYR A 54 5.33 -0.30 8.38
N GLY A 55 4.40 -0.44 7.43
CA GLY A 55 4.72 -0.48 5.99
C GLY A 55 4.41 0.83 5.26
N ALA A 56 3.85 1.83 5.94
CA ALA A 56 3.47 3.11 5.36
C ALA A 56 3.30 4.21 6.42
N GLY A 57 3.21 5.45 5.97
CA GLY A 57 2.61 6.55 6.71
C GLY A 57 1.25 6.94 6.14
N TYR A 58 0.36 7.43 7.00
CA TYR A 58 -0.95 7.94 6.57
C TYR A 58 -1.38 9.12 7.43
N PHE A 59 -1.71 10.28 6.81
CA PHE A 59 -2.21 11.45 7.52
C PHE A 59 -3.48 11.99 6.86
N ARG A 60 -4.22 12.79 7.64
CA ARG A 60 -5.35 13.59 7.17
C ARG A 60 -5.02 15.06 7.35
N PHE A 61 -5.26 15.85 6.32
CA PHE A 61 -4.99 17.29 6.34
C PHE A 61 -6.27 18.08 6.09
N GLU A 62 -6.51 19.06 6.93
CA GLU A 62 -7.58 20.04 6.71
C GLU A 62 -7.18 21.01 5.62
N TRP A 63 -8.09 21.29 4.67
CA TRP A 63 -7.85 22.27 3.62
C TRP A 63 -7.46 23.63 4.18
N ALA A 64 -8.10 24.09 5.27
CA ALA A 64 -7.78 25.36 5.91
C ALA A 64 -6.31 25.49 6.32
N LYS A 65 -5.65 24.40 6.72
CA LYS A 65 -4.23 24.39 7.10
C LYS A 65 -3.28 24.40 5.91
N LEU A 66 -3.74 23.86 4.77
CA LEU A 66 -2.96 23.79 3.54
C LEU A 66 -3.12 25.03 2.65
N GLN A 67 -4.20 25.81 2.84
CA GLN A 67 -4.45 27.07 2.12
C GLN A 67 -5.11 28.10 3.04
N PRO A 68 -4.40 28.59 4.06
CA PRO A 68 -4.98 29.53 5.03
C PRO A 68 -5.39 30.88 4.40
N VAL A 69 -4.76 31.26 3.29
CA VAL A 69 -5.02 32.48 2.52
C VAL A 69 -5.27 32.10 1.06
N GLU A 70 -6.21 32.79 0.41
CA GLU A 70 -6.52 32.60 -1.01
C GLU A 70 -5.25 32.72 -1.88
N GLY A 71 -5.02 31.74 -2.76
CA GLY A 71 -3.86 31.69 -3.65
C GLY A 71 -2.53 31.36 -2.98
N SER A 72 -2.47 31.24 -1.66
CA SER A 72 -1.25 30.89 -0.91
C SER A 72 -1.35 29.50 -0.30
N TYR A 73 -0.45 28.61 -0.70
CA TYR A 73 -0.46 27.20 -0.27
C TYR A 73 0.64 26.92 0.73
N ASN A 74 0.30 26.28 1.83
CA ASN A 74 1.23 25.74 2.81
C ASN A 74 1.39 24.22 2.59
N TRP A 75 2.33 23.83 1.76
CA TRP A 75 2.60 22.42 1.47
C TRP A 75 3.52 21.72 2.48
N GLU A 76 4.10 22.50 3.41
CA GLU A 76 5.09 22.00 4.37
C GLU A 76 4.63 20.74 5.14
N PRO A 77 3.38 20.63 5.63
CA PRO A 77 2.95 19.43 6.37
C PRO A 77 2.99 18.15 5.52
N ILE A 78 2.60 18.24 4.24
CA ILE A 78 2.67 17.10 3.30
C ILE A 78 4.13 16.81 2.94
N ASP A 79 4.91 17.85 2.62
CA ASP A 79 6.33 17.69 2.24
C ASP A 79 7.14 17.04 3.36
N LYS A 80 6.95 17.48 4.62
CA LYS A 80 7.59 16.88 5.81
C LYS A 80 7.23 15.39 5.97
N ALA A 81 5.97 15.03 5.76
CA ALA A 81 5.55 13.64 5.86
C ALA A 81 6.16 12.79 4.74
N LEU A 82 6.12 13.27 3.48
CA LEU A 82 6.76 12.60 2.35
C LEU A 82 8.27 12.40 2.59
N GLU A 83 8.95 13.42 3.12
CA GLU A 83 10.37 13.35 3.43
C GLU A 83 10.65 12.34 4.55
N PHE A 84 9.90 12.41 5.66
CA PHE A 84 10.08 11.52 6.80
C PHE A 84 9.91 10.05 6.40
N PHE A 85 8.78 9.70 5.76
CA PHE A 85 8.52 8.31 5.40
C PHE A 85 9.46 7.80 4.32
N SER A 86 9.80 8.61 3.31
CA SER A 86 10.76 8.18 2.28
C SER A 86 12.19 8.00 2.83
N LYS A 87 12.65 8.83 3.75
CA LYS A 87 13.93 8.62 4.47
C LYS A 87 13.95 7.32 5.26
N ASN A 88 12.79 6.87 5.73
CA ASN A 88 12.60 5.58 6.40
C ASN A 88 12.29 4.45 5.42
N GLY A 89 12.39 4.68 4.11
CA GLY A 89 12.16 3.68 3.08
C GLY A 89 10.71 3.23 2.93
N LEU A 90 9.74 4.08 3.30
CA LEU A 90 8.31 3.78 3.28
C LEU A 90 7.52 4.76 2.42
N PRO A 91 6.40 4.33 1.81
CA PRO A 91 5.46 5.21 1.13
C PRO A 91 4.63 6.01 2.13
N PHE A 92 4.16 7.17 1.66
CA PHE A 92 3.22 8.00 2.40
C PHE A 92 1.88 8.09 1.68
N TYR A 93 0.78 8.09 2.43
CA TYR A 93 -0.59 8.24 1.95
C TYR A 93 -1.28 9.37 2.71
N PHE A 94 -2.26 10.03 2.11
CA PHE A 94 -2.99 11.07 2.81
C PHE A 94 -4.42 11.29 2.30
N ARG A 95 -5.20 12.03 3.10
CA ARG A 95 -6.56 12.49 2.80
C ARG A 95 -6.68 13.98 3.03
N ILE A 96 -7.43 14.66 2.18
CA ILE A 96 -7.86 16.04 2.41
C ILE A 96 -9.24 16.05 3.06
N MET A 97 -9.42 16.87 4.08
CA MET A 97 -10.68 17.07 4.77
C MET A 97 -11.15 18.52 4.60
N CYS A 98 -12.42 18.69 4.23
CA CYS A 98 -13.11 19.99 4.24
C CYS A 98 -13.95 20.20 5.50
N THR A 99 -14.23 19.12 6.23
CA THR A 99 -14.97 19.12 7.49
C THR A 99 -14.36 18.07 8.42
N ASN A 100 -14.18 18.44 9.69
CA ASN A 100 -13.57 17.59 10.68
C ASN A 100 -14.29 17.74 12.04
N TYR A 101 -15.00 16.68 12.46
CA TYR A 101 -15.66 16.62 13.77
C TYR A 101 -14.65 16.71 14.94
N HIS A 102 -13.41 16.25 14.72
CA HIS A 102 -12.31 16.28 15.69
C HIS A 102 -11.35 17.47 15.46
N GLY A 103 -11.77 18.48 14.69
CA GLY A 103 -10.94 19.63 14.36
C GLY A 103 -10.43 20.36 15.60
N ASP A 104 -9.22 20.87 15.52
CA ASP A 104 -8.60 21.71 16.56
C ASP A 104 -8.91 23.21 16.38
N GLY A 105 -9.89 23.54 15.54
CA GLY A 105 -10.39 24.87 15.26
C GLY A 105 -11.79 24.88 14.66
N LYS A 106 -12.35 26.08 14.52
CA LYS A 106 -13.70 26.30 14.00
C LYS A 106 -13.85 25.84 12.53
N TYR A 107 -12.80 25.97 11.72
CA TYR A 107 -12.84 25.81 10.28
C TYR A 107 -11.85 24.76 9.78
N SER A 108 -12.34 23.76 9.06
CA SER A 108 -11.49 22.83 8.27
C SER A 108 -11.48 23.21 6.78
N THR A 109 -12.49 23.96 6.31
CA THR A 109 -12.48 24.71 5.06
C THR A 109 -11.92 26.12 5.34
N PRO A 110 -11.06 26.71 4.50
CA PRO A 110 -10.50 28.03 4.73
C PRO A 110 -11.57 29.09 4.94
N GLN A 111 -11.42 29.95 5.96
CA GLN A 111 -12.41 30.98 6.29
C GLN A 111 -12.68 31.93 5.13
N TRP A 112 -11.65 32.24 4.31
CA TRP A 112 -11.80 33.14 3.16
C TRP A 112 -12.81 32.61 2.11
N VAL A 113 -13.04 31.31 2.04
CA VAL A 113 -14.08 30.72 1.15
C VAL A 113 -15.48 31.19 1.57
N PHE A 114 -15.75 31.24 2.88
CA PHE A 114 -17.01 31.72 3.42
C PHE A 114 -17.13 33.27 3.29
N LEU A 115 -16.03 33.97 3.43
CA LEU A 115 -15.98 35.45 3.19
C LEU A 115 -16.25 35.80 1.70
N LYS A 116 -15.98 34.86 0.77
CA LYS A 116 -16.39 35.00 -0.65
C LYS A 116 -17.88 34.74 -0.89
N GLY A 117 -18.62 34.33 0.14
CA GLY A 117 -20.06 34.10 0.06
C GLY A 117 -20.50 32.67 0.00
N ALA A 118 -19.59 31.67 0.15
CA ALA A 118 -19.96 30.27 0.25
C ALA A 118 -20.91 30.02 1.44
N LYS A 119 -22.02 29.33 1.20
CA LYS A 119 -22.98 29.01 2.25
C LYS A 119 -22.44 27.95 3.19
N SER A 120 -22.76 28.10 4.47
CA SER A 120 -22.28 27.21 5.53
C SER A 120 -23.36 26.90 6.55
N HIS A 121 -23.11 25.91 7.36
CA HIS A 121 -23.91 25.58 8.56
C HIS A 121 -22.99 25.27 9.73
N GLU A 122 -23.52 25.47 10.93
CA GLU A 122 -22.85 25.09 12.17
C GLU A 122 -23.21 23.65 12.56
N PHE A 123 -22.24 22.97 13.16
CA PHE A 123 -22.49 21.69 13.80
C PHE A 123 -21.65 21.55 15.07
N LYS A 124 -22.09 20.67 15.99
CA LYS A 124 -21.34 20.39 17.20
C LYS A 124 -20.36 19.25 16.98
N GLY A 125 -19.11 19.52 17.22
CA GLY A 125 -18.01 18.54 17.17
C GLY A 125 -17.31 18.40 18.51
N MET A 126 -16.08 17.93 18.49
CA MET A 126 -15.25 17.91 19.69
C MET A 126 -14.83 19.32 20.10
N LYS A 127 -14.64 19.51 21.42
CA LYS A 127 -14.20 20.80 21.96
C LYS A 127 -12.76 21.12 21.50
N TYR A 128 -12.57 22.36 21.07
CA TYR A 128 -11.25 22.91 20.72
C TYR A 128 -10.98 24.21 21.50
N LYS A 129 -9.71 24.63 21.56
CA LYS A 129 -9.30 25.88 22.16
C LYS A 129 -9.58 27.04 21.21
N THR A 130 -10.23 28.09 21.72
CA THR A 130 -10.47 29.32 20.98
C THR A 130 -9.30 30.34 21.16
N PRO A 131 -9.08 31.27 20.22
CA PRO A 131 -7.98 32.24 20.29
C PRO A 131 -7.98 33.13 21.54
N ASP A 132 -9.16 33.36 22.14
CA ASP A 132 -9.33 34.11 23.39
C ASP A 132 -9.05 33.30 24.66
N GLY A 133 -8.58 32.01 24.48
CA GLY A 133 -8.27 31.09 25.58
C GLY A 133 -9.46 30.27 26.10
N GLY A 134 -10.66 30.51 25.56
CA GLY A 134 -11.85 29.73 25.86
C GLY A 134 -11.88 28.34 25.21
N THR A 135 -13.05 27.74 25.17
CA THR A 135 -13.32 26.51 24.45
C THR A 135 -14.64 26.59 23.69
N SER A 136 -14.70 26.00 22.50
CA SER A 136 -15.91 25.86 21.71
C SER A 136 -16.06 24.42 21.21
N ASP A 137 -17.30 23.98 20.97
CA ASP A 137 -17.63 22.75 20.26
C ASP A 137 -18.33 23.04 18.93
N VAL A 138 -18.40 24.33 18.54
CA VAL A 138 -19.06 24.76 17.31
C VAL A 138 -18.08 24.79 16.16
N HIS A 139 -18.33 23.97 15.16
CA HIS A 139 -17.58 23.90 13.91
C HIS A 139 -18.42 24.41 12.75
N ILE A 140 -17.76 24.85 11.68
CA ILE A 140 -18.39 25.31 10.44
C ILE A 140 -18.08 24.33 9.31
N SER A 141 -19.13 23.91 8.60
CA SER A 141 -19.01 23.19 7.34
C SER A 141 -19.68 23.95 6.20
N ALA A 142 -19.10 23.89 5.01
CA ALA A 142 -19.78 24.34 3.81
C ALA A 142 -20.93 23.39 3.45
N TYR A 143 -21.94 23.92 2.73
CA TYR A 143 -22.82 23.07 1.96
C TYR A 143 -22.06 22.54 0.74
N PHE A 144 -22.00 21.22 0.58
CA PHE A 144 -21.19 20.58 -0.46
C PHE A 144 -21.71 20.78 -1.89
N ASP A 145 -22.91 21.33 -2.06
CA ASP A 145 -23.49 21.76 -3.36
C ASP A 145 -23.36 23.26 -3.60
N ASP A 146 -22.74 24.01 -2.68
CA ASP A 146 -22.52 25.43 -2.87
C ASP A 146 -21.52 25.68 -4.02
N PRO A 147 -21.87 26.50 -5.03
CA PRO A 147 -21.06 26.69 -6.21
C PRO A 147 -19.71 27.36 -5.92
N ILE A 148 -19.66 28.31 -4.98
CA ILE A 148 -18.41 29.01 -4.62
C ILE A 148 -17.47 28.02 -3.92
N PHE A 149 -17.98 27.27 -2.94
CA PHE A 149 -17.19 26.24 -2.27
C PHE A 149 -16.63 25.23 -3.27
N MET A 150 -17.46 24.71 -4.17
CA MET A 150 -17.05 23.70 -5.16
C MET A 150 -15.99 24.23 -6.11
N GLU A 151 -16.15 25.48 -6.61
CA GLU A 151 -15.19 26.10 -7.52
C GLU A 151 -13.83 26.30 -6.84
N GLU A 152 -13.80 26.87 -5.63
CA GLU A 152 -12.55 27.13 -4.91
C GLU A 152 -11.88 25.83 -4.49
N HIS A 153 -12.65 24.82 -4.11
CA HIS A 153 -12.11 23.50 -3.79
C HIS A 153 -11.52 22.79 -5.02
N GLU A 154 -12.16 22.91 -6.19
CA GLU A 154 -11.60 22.34 -7.44
C GLU A 154 -10.26 23.03 -7.79
N LYS A 155 -10.13 24.34 -7.60
CA LYS A 155 -8.85 25.07 -7.77
C LYS A 155 -7.78 24.53 -6.83
N PHE A 156 -8.12 24.28 -5.57
CA PHE A 156 -7.21 23.70 -4.58
C PHE A 156 -6.77 22.29 -4.98
N ILE A 157 -7.70 21.39 -5.35
CA ILE A 157 -7.37 20.03 -5.79
C ILE A 157 -6.50 20.04 -7.06
N LYS A 158 -6.73 20.97 -7.98
CA LYS A 158 -5.88 21.16 -9.17
C LYS A 158 -4.45 21.56 -8.78
N ALA A 159 -4.28 22.49 -7.84
CA ALA A 159 -2.96 22.89 -7.34
C ALA A 159 -2.26 21.75 -6.59
N LEU A 160 -3.01 21.00 -5.76
CA LEU A 160 -2.50 19.81 -5.06
C LEU A 160 -1.99 18.76 -6.05
N ALA A 161 -2.75 18.48 -7.09
CA ALA A 161 -2.36 17.53 -8.14
C ALA A 161 -1.16 18.02 -8.95
N ALA A 162 -1.09 19.31 -9.29
CA ALA A 162 0.05 19.88 -9.99
C ALA A 162 1.36 19.68 -9.23
N ARG A 163 1.31 19.64 -7.88
CA ARG A 163 2.47 19.44 -7.02
C ARG A 163 2.81 17.97 -6.80
N TYR A 164 1.81 17.11 -6.55
CA TYR A 164 2.03 15.77 -6.01
C TYR A 164 1.67 14.63 -6.94
N ASP A 165 1.00 14.85 -8.08
CA ASP A 165 0.62 13.75 -8.97
C ASP A 165 1.83 13.07 -9.59
N GLY A 166 2.12 11.87 -9.16
CA GLY A 166 3.27 11.08 -9.60
C GLY A 166 4.55 11.34 -8.81
N ASP A 167 4.47 12.02 -7.64
CA ASP A 167 5.59 12.04 -6.70
C ASP A 167 5.90 10.59 -6.30
N PRO A 168 7.14 10.11 -6.52
CA PRO A 168 7.48 8.71 -6.29
C PRO A 168 7.50 8.29 -4.82
N ARG A 169 7.43 9.22 -3.88
CA ARG A 169 7.31 8.99 -2.43
C ARG A 169 5.86 8.78 -2.02
N LEU A 170 4.90 9.23 -2.86
CA LEU A 170 3.47 9.11 -2.62
C LEU A 170 2.99 7.71 -3.01
N GLY A 171 2.50 6.94 -2.03
CA GLY A 171 1.85 5.65 -2.28
C GLY A 171 0.44 5.80 -2.88
N GLY A 172 -0.21 6.91 -2.58
CA GLY A 172 -1.55 7.28 -3.07
C GLY A 172 -2.26 8.24 -2.13
N LEU A 173 -3.47 8.63 -2.48
CA LEU A 173 -4.28 9.52 -1.66
C LEU A 173 -5.76 9.09 -1.66
N ASP A 174 -6.43 9.36 -0.55
CA ASP A 174 -7.87 9.14 -0.49
C ASP A 174 -8.60 10.19 -1.31
N LEU A 175 -9.62 9.78 -2.04
CA LEU A 175 -10.62 10.66 -2.58
C LEU A 175 -11.49 11.15 -1.41
N GLY A 176 -10.96 12.14 -0.70
CA GLY A 176 -11.56 12.74 0.47
C GLY A 176 -12.50 13.90 0.11
N SER A 177 -12.43 14.99 0.86
CA SER A 177 -13.13 16.27 0.63
C SER A 177 -14.62 16.27 0.92
N PHE A 178 -15.35 15.22 0.57
CA PHE A 178 -16.79 15.15 0.77
C PHE A 178 -17.17 14.49 2.10
N GLY A 179 -18.03 15.13 2.85
CA GLY A 179 -18.53 14.64 4.13
C GLY A 179 -17.57 14.88 5.30
N ASN A 180 -17.96 14.41 6.48
CA ASN A 180 -17.14 14.49 7.67
C ASN A 180 -15.86 13.65 7.48
N TRP A 181 -14.72 14.20 7.89
CA TRP A 181 -13.37 13.61 7.67
C TRP A 181 -13.04 13.26 6.21
N GLY A 182 -13.85 13.70 5.25
CA GLY A 182 -13.73 13.25 3.86
C GLY A 182 -14.16 11.79 3.65
N GLU A 183 -15.03 11.24 4.52
CA GLU A 183 -15.44 9.82 4.54
C GLU A 183 -16.78 9.56 3.84
N TRP A 184 -17.26 10.49 3.04
CA TRP A 184 -18.48 10.34 2.23
C TRP A 184 -19.76 10.15 3.03
N HIS A 185 -19.79 10.60 4.30
CA HIS A 185 -20.98 10.66 5.14
C HIS A 185 -21.11 12.02 5.83
N CYS A 186 -22.36 12.42 6.12
CA CYS A 186 -22.67 13.72 6.76
C CYS A 186 -23.37 13.57 8.12
N THR A 187 -23.47 12.35 8.67
CA THR A 187 -24.25 12.07 9.89
C THR A 187 -23.77 12.82 11.12
N SER A 188 -22.46 12.94 11.31
CA SER A 188 -21.86 13.67 12.45
C SER A 188 -22.02 15.19 12.37
N MET A 189 -22.47 15.71 11.22
CA MET A 189 -22.63 17.14 10.96
C MET A 189 -24.05 17.64 11.18
N GLY A 190 -24.91 16.86 11.83
CA GLY A 190 -26.33 17.19 12.02
C GLY A 190 -27.17 17.16 10.73
N LEU A 191 -26.57 16.79 9.62
CA LEU A 191 -27.25 16.66 8.34
C LEU A 191 -27.91 15.27 8.26
N LYS A 192 -29.20 15.25 7.93
CA LYS A 192 -30.04 14.05 8.05
C LYS A 192 -29.65 12.89 7.15
N ASN A 193 -28.92 13.14 6.03
CA ASN A 193 -28.60 12.07 5.06
C ASN A 193 -27.42 12.50 4.18
N PRO A 194 -26.38 11.67 3.97
CA PRO A 194 -25.36 11.92 2.92
C PRO A 194 -25.99 12.04 1.53
N ASN A 195 -27.08 11.34 1.28
CA ASN A 195 -27.84 11.42 0.03
C ASN A 195 -28.67 12.71 -0.14
N MET A 196 -28.64 13.66 0.82
CA MET A 196 -29.25 14.99 0.62
C MET A 196 -28.60 15.72 -0.57
N TYR A 197 -27.35 15.40 -0.87
CA TYR A 197 -26.68 15.85 -2.09
C TYR A 197 -26.89 14.81 -3.18
N GLY A 198 -27.53 15.21 -4.29
CA GLY A 198 -27.79 14.32 -5.43
C GLY A 198 -26.52 13.70 -6.02
N PHE A 199 -26.67 12.60 -6.75
CA PHE A 199 -25.56 11.89 -7.37
C PHE A 199 -24.62 12.80 -8.19
N GLU A 200 -25.17 13.74 -8.97
CA GLU A 200 -24.37 14.64 -9.81
C GLU A 200 -23.46 15.57 -8.99
N THR A 201 -23.93 16.04 -7.83
CA THR A 201 -23.07 16.80 -6.89
C THR A 201 -21.95 15.97 -6.34
N ARG A 202 -22.26 14.80 -5.81
CA ARG A 202 -21.27 13.87 -5.24
C ARG A 202 -20.25 13.39 -6.26
N LYS A 203 -20.71 13.12 -7.49
CA LYS A 203 -19.87 12.72 -8.63
C LYS A 203 -18.83 13.81 -9.00
N LYS A 204 -19.15 15.09 -8.86
CA LYS A 204 -18.21 16.19 -9.13
C LYS A 204 -16.97 16.11 -8.22
N TYR A 205 -17.13 15.73 -6.95
CA TYR A 205 -15.98 15.50 -6.05
C TYR A 205 -15.09 14.36 -6.54
N ALA A 206 -15.68 13.25 -6.99
CA ALA A 206 -14.90 12.19 -7.60
C ALA A 206 -14.16 12.68 -8.86
N ASP A 207 -14.84 13.44 -9.70
CA ASP A 207 -14.27 13.99 -10.93
C ASP A 207 -13.11 14.96 -10.67
N MET A 208 -13.15 15.78 -9.62
CA MET A 208 -12.05 16.68 -9.23
C MET A 208 -10.74 15.90 -9.07
N TYR A 209 -10.77 14.76 -8.36
CA TYR A 209 -9.59 13.91 -8.18
C TYR A 209 -9.25 13.12 -9.45
N LEU A 210 -10.23 12.45 -10.04
CA LEU A 210 -10.02 11.59 -11.20
C LEU A 210 -9.53 12.35 -12.45
N LYS A 211 -9.89 13.63 -12.59
CA LYS A 211 -9.43 14.49 -13.69
C LYS A 211 -8.02 15.03 -13.47
N ASN A 212 -7.64 15.34 -12.23
CA ASN A 212 -6.40 16.03 -11.95
C ASN A 212 -5.25 15.07 -11.59
N PHE A 213 -5.48 14.02 -10.81
CA PHE A 213 -4.48 12.99 -10.52
C PHE A 213 -4.48 11.94 -11.63
N LYS A 214 -3.41 11.89 -12.43
CA LYS A 214 -3.28 10.99 -13.60
C LYS A 214 -2.32 9.82 -13.37
N LYS A 215 -1.40 9.96 -12.41
CA LYS A 215 -0.31 9.01 -12.14
C LYS A 215 -0.46 8.32 -10.79
N SER A 216 -0.90 9.05 -9.77
CA SER A 216 -1.05 8.56 -8.40
C SER A 216 -2.29 7.68 -8.24
N ASP A 217 -2.20 6.67 -7.38
CA ASP A 217 -3.35 5.86 -6.99
C ASP A 217 -4.30 6.66 -6.09
N ILE A 218 -5.60 6.44 -6.29
CA ILE A 218 -6.67 7.11 -5.54
C ILE A 218 -7.47 6.05 -4.82
N PHE A 219 -7.73 6.24 -3.53
CA PHE A 219 -8.56 5.34 -2.73
C PHE A 219 -9.95 5.91 -2.56
N PHE A 220 -10.96 5.12 -2.87
CA PHE A 220 -12.35 5.52 -2.74
C PHE A 220 -12.98 4.84 -1.51
N MET A 221 -13.63 5.67 -0.67
CA MET A 221 -14.41 5.20 0.48
C MET A 221 -15.66 4.47 0.01
N THR A 222 -15.92 3.28 0.56
CA THR A 222 -17.05 2.46 0.12
C THR A 222 -18.41 2.90 0.67
N ASP A 223 -18.49 3.98 1.44
CA ASP A 223 -19.74 4.47 2.02
C ASP A 223 -20.74 4.99 0.98
N ASP A 224 -20.25 5.47 -0.17
CA ASP A 224 -21.08 5.90 -1.30
C ASP A 224 -20.98 4.91 -2.47
N HIS A 225 -21.90 3.93 -2.50
CA HIS A 225 -21.88 2.89 -3.52
C HIS A 225 -22.18 3.38 -4.95
N GLU A 226 -22.95 4.47 -5.12
CA GLU A 226 -23.27 5.00 -6.44
C GLU A 226 -22.05 5.67 -7.08
N VAL A 227 -21.35 6.53 -6.32
CA VAL A 227 -20.15 7.19 -6.81
C VAL A 227 -18.99 6.20 -6.89
N LEU A 228 -18.91 5.21 -5.99
CA LEU A 228 -17.94 4.10 -6.09
C LEU A 228 -18.14 3.33 -7.41
N LYS A 229 -19.39 2.96 -7.74
CA LYS A 229 -19.71 2.31 -9.01
C LYS A 229 -19.26 3.15 -10.21
N TYR A 230 -19.51 4.45 -10.16
CA TYR A 230 -19.05 5.39 -11.19
C TYR A 230 -17.52 5.42 -11.30
N ALA A 231 -16.82 5.54 -10.16
CA ALA A 231 -15.36 5.63 -10.12
C ALA A 231 -14.69 4.34 -10.62
N LEU A 232 -15.24 3.17 -10.29
CA LEU A 232 -14.75 1.86 -10.73
C LEU A 232 -15.18 1.49 -12.15
N GLY A 233 -16.34 1.96 -12.62
CA GLY A 233 -16.92 1.57 -13.90
C GLY A 233 -16.13 2.01 -15.14
N ASN A 234 -15.19 2.95 -15.01
CA ASN A 234 -14.41 3.42 -16.14
C ASN A 234 -13.11 2.61 -16.27
N LYS A 235 -13.08 1.64 -17.19
CA LYS A 235 -11.90 0.78 -17.46
C LYS A 235 -10.60 1.55 -17.73
N LYS A 236 -10.66 2.78 -18.26
CA LYS A 236 -9.50 3.65 -18.47
C LYS A 236 -8.96 4.28 -17.18
N LYS A 237 -9.72 4.21 -16.08
CA LYS A 237 -9.38 4.80 -14.78
C LYS A 237 -9.02 3.73 -13.73
N ALA A 238 -8.25 2.69 -14.12
CA ALA A 238 -7.82 1.58 -13.25
C ALA A 238 -6.87 1.99 -12.09
N ARG A 239 -6.99 3.22 -11.57
CA ARG A 239 -6.15 3.74 -10.47
C ARG A 239 -6.91 3.91 -9.17
N VAL A 240 -8.12 3.39 -9.09
CA VAL A 240 -8.96 3.48 -7.90
C VAL A 240 -8.80 2.21 -7.08
N GLY A 241 -8.20 2.34 -5.91
CA GLY A 241 -8.19 1.37 -4.83
C GLY A 241 -9.40 1.57 -3.92
N LEU A 242 -9.59 0.68 -2.97
CA LEU A 242 -10.70 0.76 -2.03
C LEU A 242 -10.23 1.17 -0.64
N ARG A 243 -11.06 1.96 0.02
CA ARG A 243 -10.92 2.28 1.41
C ARG A 243 -12.19 1.92 2.17
N ARG A 244 -12.05 1.30 3.34
CA ARG A 244 -13.14 1.03 4.25
C ARG A 244 -12.73 1.37 5.67
N ASP A 245 -13.39 2.38 6.23
CA ASP A 245 -13.28 2.72 7.64
C ASP A 245 -14.44 2.06 8.42
N GLY A 246 -14.28 1.91 9.72
CA GLY A 246 -15.31 1.36 10.58
C GLY A 246 -15.23 -0.14 10.83
N ILE A 247 -14.09 -0.78 10.59
CA ILE A 247 -13.86 -2.20 10.88
C ILE A 247 -14.05 -2.47 12.39
N GLY A 248 -14.65 -3.60 12.71
CA GLY A 248 -15.07 -3.95 14.09
C GLY A 248 -16.55 -3.73 14.31
N SER A 249 -17.14 -2.69 13.75
CA SER A 249 -18.57 -2.45 13.84
C SER A 249 -19.37 -3.37 12.91
N PRO A 250 -20.33 -4.18 13.41
CA PRO A 250 -21.10 -5.12 12.58
C PRO A 250 -21.84 -4.47 11.41
N TRP A 251 -22.28 -3.22 11.61
CA TRP A 251 -22.96 -2.47 10.55
C TRP A 251 -22.05 -2.19 9.34
N HIS A 252 -20.74 -2.01 9.56
CA HIS A 252 -19.79 -1.70 8.49
C HIS A 252 -19.43 -2.92 7.66
N PHE A 253 -19.45 -4.12 8.23
CA PHE A 253 -19.21 -5.37 7.48
C PHE A 253 -20.27 -5.64 6.38
N GLY A 254 -21.50 -5.13 6.56
CA GLY A 254 -22.56 -5.23 5.56
C GLY A 254 -22.39 -4.34 4.33
N ARG A 255 -21.49 -3.35 4.38
CA ARG A 255 -21.25 -2.38 3.29
C ARG A 255 -20.01 -2.72 2.47
N TRP A 256 -19.95 -3.96 2.01
CA TRP A 256 -18.76 -4.48 1.34
C TRP A 256 -19.11 -5.48 0.23
N ILE A 257 -18.07 -5.98 -0.45
CA ILE A 257 -18.15 -6.95 -1.55
C ILE A 257 -19.12 -8.11 -1.21
N GLY A 258 -19.95 -8.48 -2.18
CA GLY A 258 -20.91 -9.58 -2.06
C GLY A 258 -22.18 -9.26 -1.24
N LYS A 259 -22.37 -8.01 -0.79
CA LYS A 259 -23.58 -7.54 -0.12
C LYS A 259 -24.30 -6.48 -0.95
N PRO A 260 -25.65 -6.48 -1.04
CA PRO A 260 -26.37 -5.41 -1.71
C PRO A 260 -26.10 -4.04 -1.06
N PRO A 261 -25.93 -2.96 -1.86
CA PRO A 261 -25.92 -2.93 -3.34
C PRO A 261 -24.53 -3.15 -3.98
N TYR A 262 -23.49 -3.51 -3.20
CA TYR A 262 -22.10 -3.63 -3.65
C TYR A 262 -21.88 -4.86 -4.54
N ASP A 263 -22.71 -5.90 -4.42
CA ASP A 263 -22.75 -7.08 -5.29
C ASP A 263 -22.98 -6.74 -6.78
N LYS A 264 -23.55 -5.56 -7.05
CA LYS A 264 -23.78 -5.04 -8.40
C LYS A 264 -22.64 -4.16 -8.95
N ILE A 265 -21.54 -4.04 -8.22
CA ILE A 265 -20.35 -3.30 -8.64
C ILE A 265 -19.31 -4.29 -9.18
N GLU A 266 -19.39 -4.52 -10.48
CA GLU A 266 -18.70 -5.59 -11.21
C GLU A 266 -17.20 -5.72 -10.89
N ARG A 267 -16.47 -4.59 -10.76
CA ARG A 267 -15.03 -4.58 -10.52
C ARG A 267 -14.62 -4.64 -9.03
N MET A 268 -15.56 -4.50 -8.12
CA MET A 268 -15.22 -4.34 -6.70
C MET A 268 -14.51 -5.57 -6.13
N ALA A 269 -14.93 -6.78 -6.54
CA ALA A 269 -14.34 -8.03 -6.08
C ALA A 269 -12.88 -8.26 -6.55
N ASP A 270 -12.48 -7.60 -7.63
CA ASP A 270 -11.18 -7.78 -8.27
C ASP A 270 -10.21 -6.61 -8.08
N VAL A 271 -10.64 -5.53 -7.42
CA VAL A 271 -9.80 -4.32 -7.23
C VAL A 271 -8.45 -4.67 -6.61
N TRP A 272 -8.41 -5.57 -5.63
CA TRP A 272 -7.18 -5.98 -4.94
C TRP A 272 -6.12 -6.60 -5.88
N LYS A 273 -6.55 -7.13 -7.04
CA LYS A 273 -5.62 -7.68 -8.06
C LYS A 273 -4.84 -6.58 -8.77
N ASP A 274 -5.34 -5.34 -8.75
CA ASP A 274 -4.74 -4.20 -9.45
C ASP A 274 -4.29 -3.10 -8.49
N LYS A 275 -5.06 -2.83 -7.42
CA LYS A 275 -4.89 -1.71 -6.50
C LYS A 275 -5.00 -2.15 -5.04
N PRO A 276 -4.30 -1.48 -4.12
CA PRO A 276 -4.39 -1.81 -2.70
C PRO A 276 -5.79 -1.59 -2.14
N ILE A 277 -6.11 -2.35 -1.09
CA ILE A 277 -7.25 -2.12 -0.21
C ILE A 277 -6.70 -1.63 1.12
N PHE A 278 -7.30 -0.55 1.63
CA PHE A 278 -6.87 0.13 2.81
C PHE A 278 -8.01 0.20 3.83
N PHE A 279 -7.80 -0.34 5.04
CA PHE A 279 -8.83 -0.39 6.09
C PHE A 279 -8.47 0.46 7.30
N GLU A 280 -9.52 0.80 8.08
CA GLU A 280 -9.40 1.50 9.35
C GLU A 280 -10.43 0.95 10.33
N PHE A 281 -10.04 0.74 11.58
CA PHE A 281 -10.97 0.34 12.62
C PHE A 281 -11.95 1.46 12.98
N TYR A 282 -13.12 1.11 13.53
CA TYR A 282 -14.14 2.07 13.94
C TYR A 282 -13.71 2.92 15.15
N GLY A 283 -12.99 2.31 16.08
CA GLY A 283 -12.59 2.93 17.33
C GLY A 283 -11.46 2.15 17.98
N ASP A 284 -11.10 2.57 19.18
CA ASP A 284 -10.06 1.91 19.96
C ASP A 284 -10.51 0.55 20.54
N VAL A 285 -9.54 -0.22 21.01
CA VAL A 285 -9.78 -1.54 21.64
C VAL A 285 -10.81 -1.45 22.78
N LYS A 286 -10.79 -0.37 23.59
CA LYS A 286 -11.74 -0.20 24.71
C LYS A 286 -13.17 -0.02 24.20
N MET A 287 -13.33 0.73 23.11
CA MET A 287 -14.64 0.91 22.47
C MET A 287 -15.15 -0.39 21.86
N LEU A 288 -14.29 -1.17 21.19
CA LEU A 288 -14.67 -2.46 20.63
C LEU A 288 -15.13 -3.41 21.74
N HIS A 289 -14.37 -3.53 22.83
CA HIS A 289 -14.74 -4.36 23.99
C HIS A 289 -16.05 -3.89 24.64
N LYS A 290 -16.21 -2.57 24.87
CA LYS A 290 -17.45 -2.00 25.43
C LYS A 290 -18.67 -2.37 24.61
N ASN A 291 -18.56 -2.39 23.29
CA ASN A 291 -19.63 -2.74 22.37
C ASN A 291 -19.73 -4.25 22.12
N LYS A 292 -18.87 -5.07 22.73
CA LYS A 292 -18.78 -6.51 22.49
C LYS A 292 -18.54 -6.86 21.02
N TRP A 293 -17.74 -6.04 20.34
CA TRP A 293 -17.35 -6.27 18.96
C TRP A 293 -16.08 -7.12 18.91
N ASP A 294 -16.11 -8.13 18.07
CA ASP A 294 -15.09 -9.16 18.00
C ASP A 294 -13.88 -8.71 17.21
N ILE A 295 -12.75 -8.52 17.88
CA ILE A 295 -11.48 -8.10 17.27
C ILE A 295 -10.87 -9.24 16.46
N VAL A 296 -10.97 -10.50 16.92
CA VAL A 296 -10.45 -11.67 16.20
C VAL A 296 -11.17 -11.81 14.86
N TYR A 297 -12.51 -11.80 14.89
CA TYR A 297 -13.31 -11.80 13.65
C TYR A 297 -12.98 -10.64 12.73
N SER A 298 -12.71 -9.46 13.30
CA SER A 298 -12.35 -8.27 12.52
C SER A 298 -11.01 -8.46 11.80
N CYS A 299 -10.01 -9.05 12.45
CA CYS A 299 -8.72 -9.38 11.86
C CYS A 299 -8.85 -10.44 10.76
N GLU A 300 -9.62 -11.50 11.00
CA GLU A 300 -9.93 -12.51 9.98
C GLU A 300 -10.64 -11.89 8.76
N TRP A 301 -11.60 -10.98 9.02
CA TRP A 301 -12.31 -10.28 7.95
C TRP A 301 -11.39 -9.38 7.12
N ILE A 302 -10.44 -8.70 7.76
CA ILE A 302 -9.39 -7.94 7.06
C ILE A 302 -8.63 -8.84 6.08
N LEU A 303 -8.14 -9.98 6.56
CA LEU A 303 -7.37 -10.92 5.73
C LEU A 303 -8.21 -11.53 4.61
N LYS A 304 -9.45 -11.93 4.90
CA LYS A 304 -10.39 -12.47 3.91
C LYS A 304 -10.68 -11.50 2.76
N ASN A 305 -10.53 -10.21 2.98
CA ASN A 305 -10.85 -9.17 2.00
C ASN A 305 -9.61 -8.57 1.31
N HIS A 306 -8.50 -9.30 1.26
CA HIS A 306 -7.31 -8.95 0.49
C HIS A 306 -6.73 -7.58 0.83
N VAL A 307 -6.76 -7.20 2.10
CA VAL A 307 -6.29 -5.89 2.57
C VAL A 307 -4.78 -5.80 2.47
N SER A 308 -4.28 -4.68 2.01
CA SER A 308 -2.84 -4.39 1.98
C SER A 308 -2.41 -3.56 3.18
N LEU A 309 -3.20 -2.57 3.57
CA LEU A 309 -2.85 -1.60 4.61
C LEU A 309 -4.00 -1.41 5.61
N VAL A 310 -3.65 -1.23 6.89
CA VAL A 310 -4.56 -0.90 7.98
C VAL A 310 -4.03 0.31 8.75
N ASN A 311 -4.87 1.29 9.06
CA ASN A 311 -4.46 2.39 9.92
C ASN A 311 -4.32 1.92 11.39
N GLU A 312 -3.22 2.33 12.05
CA GLU A 312 -3.04 2.08 13.48
C GLU A 312 -4.05 2.83 14.36
N ILE A 313 -4.48 4.00 13.92
CA ILE A 313 -5.49 4.81 14.55
C ILE A 313 -6.83 4.62 13.79
N PRO A 314 -7.95 4.51 14.50
CA PRO A 314 -8.13 4.71 15.95
C PRO A 314 -7.99 3.45 16.82
N LEU A 315 -7.55 2.29 16.30
CA LEU A 315 -7.49 1.02 17.05
C LEU A 315 -6.65 1.12 18.33
N HIS A 316 -5.51 1.81 18.28
CA HIS A 316 -4.52 1.82 19.35
C HIS A 316 -4.06 0.41 19.74
N PRO A 317 -3.30 -0.30 18.87
CA PRO A 317 -2.93 -1.72 19.05
C PRO A 317 -2.23 -2.05 20.37
N GLN A 318 -1.58 -1.07 21.01
CA GLN A 318 -0.94 -1.23 22.33
C GLN A 318 -1.92 -1.52 23.48
N LEU A 319 -3.23 -1.30 23.26
CA LEU A 319 -4.27 -1.60 24.26
C LEU A 319 -4.73 -3.05 24.21
N ILE A 320 -4.29 -3.84 23.25
CA ILE A 320 -4.61 -5.27 23.15
C ILE A 320 -3.80 -6.03 24.19
N SER A 321 -4.50 -6.64 25.14
CA SER A 321 -3.92 -7.45 26.21
C SER A 321 -4.36 -8.93 26.18
N ASP A 322 -5.36 -9.26 25.40
CA ASP A 322 -5.81 -10.64 25.18
C ASP A 322 -4.90 -11.35 24.16
N ASP A 323 -4.42 -12.55 24.48
CA ASP A 323 -3.48 -13.28 23.63
C ASP A 323 -4.08 -13.72 22.28
N LYS A 324 -5.38 -14.01 22.22
CA LYS A 324 -6.04 -14.39 20.96
C LYS A 324 -6.19 -13.18 20.03
N GLU A 325 -6.60 -12.04 20.59
CA GLU A 325 -6.67 -10.79 19.83
C GLU A 325 -5.29 -10.36 19.34
N ARG A 326 -4.25 -10.53 20.19
CA ARG A 326 -2.86 -10.24 19.81
C ARG A 326 -2.39 -11.15 18.68
N ALA A 327 -2.64 -12.45 18.77
CA ALA A 327 -2.29 -13.41 17.74
C ALA A 327 -3.01 -13.10 16.40
N ALA A 328 -4.30 -12.76 16.47
CA ALA A 328 -5.07 -12.37 15.28
C ALA A 328 -4.51 -11.08 14.64
N LEU A 329 -4.09 -10.10 15.45
CA LEU A 329 -3.47 -8.89 14.95
C LEU A 329 -2.07 -9.15 14.35
N ASP A 330 -1.29 -10.05 14.96
CA ASP A 330 0.00 -10.49 14.41
C ASP A 330 -0.17 -11.19 13.06
N ASP A 331 -1.27 -11.91 12.85
CA ASP A 331 -1.61 -12.46 11.55
C ASP A 331 -1.93 -11.38 10.51
N VAL A 332 -2.62 -10.30 10.90
CA VAL A 332 -2.78 -9.13 10.03
C VAL A 332 -1.42 -8.52 9.69
N CYS A 333 -0.53 -8.35 10.67
CA CYS A 333 0.82 -7.85 10.43
C CYS A 333 1.62 -8.76 9.48
N ARG A 334 1.41 -10.06 9.53
CA ARG A 334 2.16 -11.07 8.76
C ARG A 334 1.63 -11.26 7.35
N TYR A 335 0.30 -11.21 7.16
CA TYR A 335 -0.35 -11.64 5.93
C TYR A 335 -1.06 -10.52 5.16
N ALA A 336 -1.30 -9.35 5.73
CA ALA A 336 -1.82 -8.22 4.97
C ALA A 336 -0.82 -7.81 3.88
N GLY A 337 -1.29 -7.68 2.63
CA GLY A 337 -0.41 -7.52 1.47
C GLY A 337 0.18 -8.83 0.97
N ALA A 338 1.41 -8.80 0.49
CA ALA A 338 2.11 -9.95 -0.07
C ALA A 338 3.09 -10.57 0.95
N ARG A 339 3.16 -11.90 0.99
CA ARG A 339 4.14 -12.66 1.74
C ARG A 339 4.75 -13.73 0.84
N LEU A 340 5.83 -13.37 0.14
CA LEU A 340 6.48 -14.26 -0.81
C LEU A 340 7.37 -15.26 -0.08
N VAL A 341 7.02 -16.53 -0.15
CA VAL A 341 7.72 -17.67 0.47
C VAL A 341 8.23 -18.60 -0.66
N PRO A 342 9.46 -18.40 -1.16
CA PRO A 342 10.13 -19.43 -1.94
C PRO A 342 10.20 -20.74 -1.15
N GLU A 343 9.94 -21.86 -1.81
CA GLU A 343 10.03 -23.21 -1.21
C GLU A 343 11.24 -23.95 -1.75
N LYS A 344 11.54 -23.72 -3.04
CA LYS A 344 12.61 -24.40 -3.76
C LYS A 344 13.19 -23.51 -4.85
N ALA A 345 14.49 -23.58 -5.05
CA ALA A 345 15.15 -23.10 -6.27
C ALA A 345 16.02 -24.18 -6.90
N GLU A 346 16.06 -24.20 -8.21
CA GLU A 346 17.00 -25.00 -9.02
C GLU A 346 17.90 -24.01 -9.75
N VAL A 347 19.20 -24.13 -9.54
CA VAL A 347 20.23 -23.31 -10.16
C VAL A 347 21.14 -24.18 -10.99
N SER A 348 21.33 -23.88 -12.27
CA SER A 348 22.24 -24.59 -13.14
C SER A 348 23.12 -23.63 -13.95
N TYR A 349 24.39 -23.98 -14.12
CA TYR A 349 25.34 -23.23 -14.94
C TYR A 349 26.09 -24.21 -15.85
N ALA A 350 25.94 -24.00 -17.16
CA ALA A 350 26.65 -24.77 -18.20
C ALA A 350 26.85 -23.89 -19.45
N ASP A 351 28.00 -23.99 -20.09
CA ASP A 351 28.31 -23.33 -21.37
C ASP A 351 28.02 -21.81 -21.38
N GLY A 352 28.35 -21.14 -20.27
CA GLY A 352 28.10 -19.71 -20.12
C GLY A 352 26.64 -19.32 -19.94
N LYS A 353 25.75 -20.30 -19.70
CA LYS A 353 24.33 -20.10 -19.45
C LYS A 353 24.00 -20.42 -17.99
N LEU A 354 23.49 -19.43 -17.26
CA LEU A 354 22.93 -19.59 -15.92
C LEU A 354 21.40 -19.65 -16.02
N GLU A 355 20.82 -20.72 -15.49
CA GLU A 355 19.37 -20.89 -15.37
C GLU A 355 18.98 -20.98 -13.90
N VAL A 356 17.93 -20.26 -13.53
CA VAL A 356 17.37 -20.24 -12.18
C VAL A 356 15.88 -20.43 -12.27
N SER A 357 15.37 -21.51 -11.66
CA SER A 357 13.94 -21.80 -11.51
C SER A 357 13.57 -21.68 -10.04
N ILE A 358 12.53 -20.93 -9.71
CA ILE A 358 12.06 -20.72 -8.34
C ILE A 358 10.60 -21.10 -8.24
N GLU A 359 10.28 -21.95 -7.27
CA GLU A 359 8.93 -22.35 -6.89
C GLU A 359 8.65 -21.87 -5.47
N GLY A 360 7.40 -21.47 -5.20
CA GLY A 360 6.99 -21.02 -3.89
C GLY A 360 5.53 -20.61 -3.82
N GLU A 361 5.20 -19.86 -2.80
CA GLU A 361 3.85 -19.39 -2.55
C GLU A 361 3.84 -17.93 -2.09
N ASN A 362 2.93 -17.13 -2.62
CA ASN A 362 2.53 -15.91 -1.96
C ASN A 362 1.46 -16.26 -0.91
N LYS A 363 1.88 -16.38 0.34
CA LYS A 363 1.01 -16.68 1.49
C LYS A 363 0.29 -15.44 2.03
N GLY A 364 0.64 -14.25 1.54
CA GLY A 364 -0.10 -13.03 1.83
C GLY A 364 -1.46 -13.01 1.15
N VAL A 365 -2.30 -12.07 1.54
CA VAL A 365 -3.68 -11.98 1.02
C VAL A 365 -3.82 -11.08 -0.20
N ALA A 366 -2.76 -10.36 -0.58
CA ALA A 366 -2.74 -9.51 -1.77
C ALA A 366 -1.40 -9.62 -2.50
N ARG A 367 -1.19 -8.77 -3.49
CA ARG A 367 0.05 -8.68 -4.27
C ARG A 367 0.90 -7.49 -3.80
N ILE A 368 2.13 -7.42 -4.29
CA ILE A 368 2.93 -6.18 -4.21
C ILE A 368 2.31 -5.15 -5.17
N HIS A 369 1.91 -3.97 -4.66
CA HIS A 369 1.31 -2.90 -5.49
C HIS A 369 2.32 -1.83 -5.91
N LEU A 370 3.32 -1.55 -5.09
CA LEU A 370 4.36 -0.57 -5.37
C LEU A 370 5.27 -1.02 -6.52
N PRO A 371 5.97 -0.10 -7.22
CA PRO A 371 6.77 -0.41 -8.41
C PRO A 371 8.09 -1.10 -8.07
N TYR A 372 8.00 -2.37 -7.67
CA TYR A 372 9.13 -3.27 -7.43
C TYR A 372 9.47 -4.10 -8.67
N ARG A 373 10.75 -4.48 -8.77
CA ARG A 373 11.30 -5.43 -9.74
C ARG A 373 12.21 -6.41 -9.01
N MET A 374 12.48 -7.55 -9.65
CA MET A 374 13.47 -8.52 -9.18
C MET A 374 14.76 -8.44 -9.99
N LYS A 375 15.89 -8.68 -9.31
CA LYS A 375 17.23 -8.65 -9.93
C LYS A 375 18.11 -9.72 -9.32
N TYR A 376 18.76 -10.49 -10.17
CA TYR A 376 19.85 -11.39 -9.79
C TYR A 376 21.14 -10.61 -9.66
N GLU A 377 21.96 -10.96 -8.67
CA GLU A 377 23.30 -10.43 -8.47
C GLU A 377 24.29 -11.57 -8.26
N LEU A 378 25.42 -11.53 -8.98
CA LEU A 378 26.57 -12.37 -8.74
C LEU A 378 27.67 -11.55 -8.07
N ARG A 379 28.15 -12.05 -6.94
CA ARG A 379 29.24 -11.42 -6.18
C ARG A 379 30.46 -12.34 -6.17
N ASP A 380 31.65 -11.74 -6.36
CA ASP A 380 32.92 -12.44 -6.22
C ASP A 380 33.27 -12.68 -4.74
N SER A 381 34.43 -13.30 -4.50
CA SER A 381 34.93 -13.60 -3.14
C SER A 381 35.17 -12.36 -2.26
N SER A 382 35.29 -11.17 -2.88
CA SER A 382 35.42 -9.89 -2.17
C SER A 382 34.03 -9.28 -1.81
N GLY A 383 32.93 -9.88 -2.25
CA GLY A 383 31.57 -9.37 -2.10
C GLY A 383 31.18 -8.32 -3.16
N LYS A 384 32.05 -8.04 -4.14
CA LYS A 384 31.76 -7.10 -5.23
C LYS A 384 30.78 -7.72 -6.23
N VAL A 385 29.74 -6.97 -6.62
CA VAL A 385 28.85 -7.37 -7.70
C VAL A 385 29.63 -7.32 -9.02
N VAL A 386 29.77 -8.46 -9.67
CA VAL A 386 30.46 -8.63 -10.96
C VAL A 386 29.51 -8.80 -12.12
N PHE A 387 28.25 -9.15 -11.83
CA PHE A 387 27.18 -9.28 -12.81
C PHE A 387 25.83 -9.03 -12.15
N ASP A 388 24.91 -8.37 -12.85
CA ASP A 388 23.52 -8.27 -12.45
C ASP A 388 22.59 -8.34 -13.65
N MET A 389 21.37 -8.88 -13.44
CA MET A 389 20.34 -8.97 -14.45
C MET A 389 18.94 -8.89 -13.85
N LEU A 390 18.06 -8.13 -14.48
CA LEU A 390 16.64 -8.12 -14.12
C LEU A 390 16.01 -9.47 -14.43
N SER A 391 15.27 -9.99 -13.46
CA SER A 391 14.36 -11.13 -13.68
C SER A 391 13.30 -10.75 -14.74
N SER A 392 12.93 -11.71 -15.57
CA SER A 392 11.79 -11.60 -16.48
C SER A 392 10.47 -11.54 -15.70
N GLN A 393 10.43 -12.11 -14.50
CA GLN A 393 9.28 -12.11 -13.63
C GLN A 393 9.08 -10.74 -12.96
N ASP A 394 7.88 -10.21 -13.07
CA ASP A 394 7.44 -9.04 -12.30
C ASP A 394 6.86 -9.52 -10.95
N PRO A 395 7.46 -9.19 -9.79
CA PRO A 395 6.96 -9.63 -8.48
C PRO A 395 5.55 -9.15 -8.19
N ARG A 396 5.11 -8.08 -8.85
CA ARG A 396 3.75 -7.55 -8.74
C ARG A 396 2.68 -8.44 -9.39
N LYS A 397 3.08 -9.45 -10.17
CA LYS A 397 2.19 -10.44 -10.77
C LYS A 397 2.04 -11.72 -9.95
N LEU A 398 2.78 -11.83 -8.84
CA LEU A 398 2.69 -12.96 -7.92
C LEU A 398 1.48 -12.76 -7.00
N LEU A 399 0.30 -13.17 -7.48
CA LEU A 399 -0.94 -13.15 -6.69
C LEU A 399 -0.88 -14.19 -5.55
N PRO A 400 -1.74 -14.09 -4.52
CA PRO A 400 -1.88 -15.13 -3.50
C PRO A 400 -2.01 -16.53 -4.10
N GLY A 401 -1.25 -17.48 -3.53
CA GLY A 401 -1.16 -18.88 -4.00
C GLY A 401 0.21 -19.23 -4.57
N LYS A 402 0.30 -20.42 -5.16
CA LYS A 402 1.55 -20.96 -5.69
C LYS A 402 2.07 -20.19 -6.90
N PHE A 403 3.38 -20.07 -6.98
CA PHE A 403 4.07 -19.50 -8.14
C PHE A 403 5.25 -20.36 -8.57
N LYS A 404 5.57 -20.30 -9.85
CA LYS A 404 6.78 -20.83 -10.45
C LYS A 404 7.23 -19.92 -11.57
N PHE A 405 8.52 -19.62 -11.62
CA PHE A 405 9.13 -18.88 -12.74
C PHE A 405 10.56 -19.35 -12.98
N THR A 406 11.04 -19.18 -14.20
CA THR A 406 12.40 -19.53 -14.60
C THR A 406 12.99 -18.36 -15.38
N ASP A 407 14.20 -17.98 -15.01
CA ASP A 407 15.01 -17.02 -15.72
C ASP A 407 16.27 -17.69 -16.30
N SER A 408 16.69 -17.24 -17.47
CA SER A 408 17.89 -17.72 -18.14
C SER A 408 18.74 -16.53 -18.55
N MET A 409 20.04 -16.58 -18.25
CA MET A 409 20.96 -15.48 -18.49
C MET A 409 22.31 -15.99 -19.01
N ARG A 410 22.92 -15.24 -19.92
CA ARG A 410 24.31 -15.50 -20.32
C ARG A 410 25.25 -14.73 -19.41
N VAL A 411 26.20 -15.45 -18.83
CA VAL A 411 27.23 -14.89 -17.96
C VAL A 411 28.54 -15.64 -18.17
N SER A 412 29.64 -14.89 -18.31
CA SER A 412 30.97 -15.49 -18.37
C SER A 412 31.62 -15.44 -17.00
N LEU A 413 31.77 -16.61 -16.39
CA LEU A 413 32.49 -16.76 -15.13
C LEU A 413 33.93 -17.14 -15.41
N LYS A 414 34.88 -16.61 -14.61
CA LYS A 414 36.30 -17.01 -14.74
C LYS A 414 36.48 -18.44 -14.24
N PRO A 415 37.28 -19.25 -14.94
CA PRO A 415 37.60 -20.62 -14.50
C PRO A 415 38.15 -20.64 -13.08
N ASN A 416 37.71 -21.63 -12.30
CA ASN A 416 38.14 -21.86 -10.90
C ASN A 416 37.80 -20.73 -9.91
N GLU A 417 37.03 -19.71 -10.31
CA GLU A 417 36.48 -18.73 -9.35
C GLU A 417 35.05 -19.13 -8.91
N THR A 418 34.74 -18.83 -7.67
CA THR A 418 33.42 -19.09 -7.05
C THR A 418 32.70 -17.78 -6.79
N TYR A 419 31.41 -17.75 -7.13
CA TYR A 419 30.55 -16.57 -7.03
C TYR A 419 29.34 -16.89 -6.18
N SER A 420 28.90 -15.94 -5.34
CA SER A 420 27.62 -16.02 -4.63
C SER A 420 26.53 -15.46 -5.51
N LEU A 421 25.43 -16.22 -5.66
CA LEU A 421 24.25 -15.81 -6.41
C LEU A 421 23.13 -15.42 -5.44
N SER A 422 22.48 -14.31 -5.69
CA SER A 422 21.32 -13.87 -4.91
C SER A 422 20.24 -13.25 -5.80
N LEU A 423 19.00 -13.21 -5.28
CA LEU A 423 17.86 -12.53 -5.91
C LEU A 423 17.26 -11.52 -4.94
N ARG A 424 17.19 -10.25 -5.35
CA ARG A 424 16.59 -9.18 -4.56
C ARG A 424 15.34 -8.61 -5.21
N ILE A 425 14.41 -8.13 -4.40
CA ILE A 425 13.23 -7.37 -4.83
C ILE A 425 13.44 -5.91 -4.43
N PHE A 426 13.67 -5.05 -5.40
CA PHE A 426 14.04 -3.66 -5.16
C PHE A 426 13.02 -2.68 -5.73
N HIS A 427 12.88 -1.52 -5.09
CA HIS A 427 12.03 -0.44 -5.58
C HIS A 427 12.68 0.25 -6.78
N THR A 428 11.95 0.41 -7.90
CA THR A 428 12.51 0.88 -9.18
C THR A 428 13.13 2.28 -9.12
N LYS A 429 12.68 3.13 -8.19
CA LYS A 429 13.25 4.47 -7.94
C LYS A 429 14.23 4.48 -6.75
N LYS A 430 14.48 3.34 -6.11
CA LYS A 430 15.36 3.20 -4.92
C LYS A 430 15.01 4.16 -3.77
N ILE A 431 13.73 4.47 -3.61
CA ILE A 431 13.22 5.37 -2.55
C ILE A 431 12.77 4.55 -1.34
N PHE A 432 12.13 3.39 -1.58
CA PHE A 432 11.67 2.53 -0.51
C PHE A 432 12.65 1.40 -0.26
N ARG A 433 12.58 0.83 0.94
CA ARG A 433 13.35 -0.37 1.33
C ARG A 433 13.10 -1.50 0.32
N ASP A 434 14.05 -2.40 0.18
CA ASP A 434 13.84 -3.62 -0.57
C ASP A 434 12.75 -4.48 0.07
N PHE A 435 11.99 -5.17 -0.75
CA PHE A 435 10.96 -6.09 -0.31
C PHE A 435 11.60 -7.45 0.01
N LYS A 436 11.42 -7.95 1.21
CA LYS A 436 12.03 -9.21 1.67
C LYS A 436 11.16 -10.41 1.36
N PHE A 437 11.78 -11.50 0.93
CA PHE A 437 11.18 -12.82 0.94
C PHE A 437 11.02 -13.33 2.38
N ALA A 438 9.97 -14.09 2.66
CA ALA A 438 9.67 -14.57 4.00
C ALA A 438 10.32 -15.95 4.26
N VAL A 439 11.63 -16.02 4.12
CA VAL A 439 12.45 -17.23 4.36
C VAL A 439 13.65 -16.92 5.28
N LYS A 440 14.25 -17.96 5.87
CA LYS A 440 15.44 -17.84 6.71
C LYS A 440 16.72 -17.61 5.89
N ASN A 441 16.74 -18.11 4.65
CA ASN A 441 17.90 -18.10 3.77
C ASN A 441 18.04 -16.75 3.05
N LEU A 442 18.29 -15.69 3.82
CA LEU A 442 18.58 -14.37 3.28
C LEU A 442 20.06 -14.04 3.49
N THR A 443 20.63 -13.30 2.55
CA THR A 443 21.95 -12.67 2.69
C THR A 443 21.89 -11.52 3.70
N GLU A 444 23.03 -10.97 4.11
CA GLU A 444 23.09 -9.82 5.03
C GLU A 444 22.31 -8.59 4.54
N ASP A 445 22.27 -8.38 3.21
CA ASP A 445 21.50 -7.27 2.60
C ASP A 445 20.01 -7.60 2.42
N GLY A 446 19.54 -8.78 2.88
CA GLY A 446 18.14 -9.21 2.84
C GLY A 446 17.69 -9.78 1.49
N SER A 447 18.62 -10.07 0.57
CA SER A 447 18.33 -10.77 -0.69
C SER A 447 18.15 -12.28 -0.45
N LEU A 448 17.39 -12.98 -1.32
CA LEU A 448 17.28 -14.43 -1.29
C LEU A 448 18.64 -15.06 -1.68
N ASP A 449 19.20 -15.86 -0.80
CA ASP A 449 20.45 -16.58 -1.08
C ASP A 449 20.18 -17.78 -2.00
N LEU A 450 20.77 -17.76 -3.17
CA LEU A 450 20.69 -18.83 -4.18
C LEU A 450 21.99 -19.66 -4.26
N GLY A 451 22.81 -19.57 -3.21
CA GLY A 451 24.02 -20.39 -3.08
C GLY A 451 25.19 -19.89 -3.91
N LYS A 452 26.12 -20.81 -4.20
CA LYS A 452 27.37 -20.53 -4.92
C LYS A 452 27.42 -21.26 -6.25
N ILE A 453 27.96 -20.58 -7.25
CA ILE A 453 28.26 -21.16 -8.55
C ILE A 453 29.76 -20.96 -8.88
N SER A 454 30.33 -21.91 -9.62
CA SER A 454 31.76 -21.85 -9.99
C SER A 454 31.92 -21.79 -11.50
N GLY A 455 32.83 -20.95 -11.96
CA GLY A 455 33.31 -20.97 -13.34
C GLY A 455 34.10 -22.24 -13.63
N LYS A 456 33.89 -22.84 -14.79
CA LYS A 456 34.62 -23.99 -15.29
C LYS A 456 35.49 -23.62 -16.45
#